data_f24133f92b34e3e59fd54a4a97c586fe
#
_entry.id   f24133f92b34e3e59fd54a4a97c586fe
#
_cell.length_a   1.000
_cell.length_b   1.000
_cell.length_c   1.000
_cell.angle_alpha   90.00
_cell.angle_beta   90.00
_cell.angle_gamma   90.00
#
_symmetry.space_group_name_H-M   'P 1'
#
loop_
_entity.id
_entity.type
_entity.pdbx_description
1 polymer ?
#
loop_
_entity_poly.entity_id
_entity_poly.type
_entity_poly.pdbx_seq_one_letter_code
_entity_poly.pdbx_strand_id
1 'polypeptide(L)'
;MVYWLVSLQLPNKRKDACWELLQEKTSAAALGSNYKLEIPDLRVGTLDSLMALSDELSKTSTMMEAVVNKVKRQVNDAAGAKGLVGLKVEGMSTESYVQRFKWDEAKFPARRPLKETVDRMQELVSRIEDDLKVKASEYNNLKSQLNQITRKAQGSLAVRDVSTLVKPAQVIDTEHLTTLFVIISKFSLKEWEEGYEKMCNFVVPRSSAHISEDNDYSLVSVVLFKRVLDDFKAAARSKGYQVREYHAPTEGSELTTAQAEQLKKDVEQKKNALEQWCKTAYGEAFSCYMHVLVVRLFVESILRYGLPPSFQAAVVRPQDKSEARLRLELETTFGGGKAHYWKDDGSNLGAGLAGDTELYPYVSLTLSTDYSA
;
A
#
# COMPACT_ATOMS: atom_id res chain seq x y z
N MET A 1 -4.62 -0.77 -16.84
CA MET A 1 -5.64 -0.69 -17.94
C MET A 1 -6.89 -0.01 -17.41
N VAL A 2 -7.53 0.80 -18.26
CA VAL A 2 -8.74 1.53 -17.88
C VAL A 2 -9.94 0.83 -18.53
N TYR A 3 -11.02 0.68 -17.77
CA TYR A 3 -12.31 0.18 -18.22
C TYR A 3 -13.38 1.22 -17.92
N TRP A 4 -14.37 1.32 -18.77
CA TRP A 4 -15.55 2.14 -18.53
C TRP A 4 -16.78 1.26 -18.35
N LEU A 5 -17.48 1.42 -17.24
CA LEU A 5 -18.82 0.86 -17.07
C LEU A 5 -19.79 1.89 -17.63
N VAL A 6 -20.45 1.54 -18.71
CA VAL A 6 -21.36 2.45 -19.38
C VAL A 6 -22.79 1.93 -19.37
N SER A 7 -23.73 2.85 -19.27
CA SER A 7 -25.15 2.58 -19.43
C SER A 7 -25.70 3.46 -20.54
N LEU A 8 -26.31 2.84 -21.51
CA LEU A 8 -26.76 3.44 -22.76
C LEU A 8 -28.28 3.36 -22.85
N GLN A 9 -28.93 4.46 -23.22
CA GLN A 9 -30.36 4.48 -23.45
C GLN A 9 -30.72 3.57 -24.62
N LEU A 10 -31.82 2.81 -24.51
CA LEU A 10 -32.24 1.89 -25.56
C LEU A 10 -32.88 2.63 -26.74
N PRO A 11 -32.26 2.65 -27.95
CA PRO A 11 -32.96 3.04 -29.15
C PRO A 11 -34.07 2.02 -29.40
N ASN A 12 -35.29 2.51 -29.63
CA ASN A 12 -36.46 1.67 -29.93
C ASN A 12 -36.81 0.61 -28.88
N LYS A 13 -36.36 0.79 -27.60
CA LYS A 13 -36.63 -0.11 -26.46
C LYS A 13 -36.13 -1.55 -26.63
N ARG A 14 -35.15 -1.80 -27.54
CA ARG A 14 -34.59 -3.14 -27.78
C ARG A 14 -33.13 -3.20 -27.32
N LYS A 15 -32.83 -4.10 -26.38
CA LYS A 15 -31.47 -4.30 -25.87
C LYS A 15 -30.49 -4.80 -26.92
N ASP A 16 -30.93 -5.76 -27.76
CA ASP A 16 -30.06 -6.34 -28.80
C ASP A 16 -29.65 -5.30 -29.84
N ALA A 17 -30.57 -4.47 -30.29
CA ALA A 17 -30.25 -3.37 -31.23
C ALA A 17 -29.28 -2.35 -30.65
N CYS A 18 -29.39 -2.04 -29.35
CA CYS A 18 -28.43 -1.17 -28.67
C CYS A 18 -27.04 -1.82 -28.60
N TRP A 19 -26.98 -3.11 -28.31
CA TRP A 19 -25.75 -3.86 -28.28
C TRP A 19 -25.05 -3.94 -29.63
N GLU A 20 -25.80 -4.27 -30.68
CA GLU A 20 -25.28 -4.30 -32.08
C GLU A 20 -24.73 -2.94 -32.48
N LEU A 21 -25.47 -1.87 -32.22
CA LEU A 21 -25.02 -0.50 -32.49
C LEU A 21 -23.74 -0.14 -31.71
N LEU A 22 -23.64 -0.53 -30.44
CA LEU A 22 -22.42 -0.35 -29.67
C LEU A 22 -21.24 -1.09 -30.28
N GLN A 23 -21.43 -2.34 -30.70
CA GLN A 23 -20.38 -3.14 -31.34
C GLN A 23 -19.93 -2.53 -32.67
N GLU A 24 -20.86 -2.09 -33.51
CA GLU A 24 -20.57 -1.44 -34.79
C GLU A 24 -19.72 -0.17 -34.58
N LYS A 25 -20.13 0.69 -33.65
CA LYS A 25 -19.50 2.00 -33.42
C LYS A 25 -18.18 1.96 -32.65
N THR A 26 -17.90 0.88 -31.96
CA THR A 26 -16.71 0.78 -31.11
C THR A 26 -15.77 -0.33 -31.54
N SER A 27 -16.19 -1.60 -31.48
CA SER A 27 -15.33 -2.75 -31.81
C SER A 27 -15.03 -2.86 -33.28
N ALA A 28 -16.04 -2.69 -34.16
CA ALA A 28 -15.84 -2.72 -35.61
C ALA A 28 -15.00 -1.53 -36.08
N ALA A 29 -15.09 -0.38 -35.40
CA ALA A 29 -14.26 0.80 -35.66
C ALA A 29 -12.85 0.73 -35.02
N ALA A 30 -12.51 -0.39 -34.39
CA ALA A 30 -11.24 -0.60 -33.67
C ALA A 30 -10.93 0.48 -32.61
N LEU A 31 -11.96 1.04 -31.95
CA LEU A 31 -11.82 2.04 -30.90
C LEU A 31 -11.75 1.43 -29.50
N GLY A 32 -12.26 0.20 -29.34
CA GLY A 32 -12.27 -0.48 -28.06
C GLY A 32 -12.90 -1.86 -28.13
N SER A 33 -12.90 -2.57 -27.01
CA SER A 33 -13.56 -3.86 -26.86
C SER A 33 -14.73 -3.75 -25.87
N ASN A 34 -15.86 -4.38 -26.18
CA ASN A 34 -17.06 -4.34 -25.36
C ASN A 34 -17.36 -5.70 -24.74
N TYR A 35 -17.85 -5.67 -23.53
CA TYR A 35 -18.30 -6.85 -22.79
C TYR A 35 -19.70 -6.57 -22.24
N LYS A 36 -20.62 -7.51 -22.37
CA LYS A 36 -21.97 -7.36 -21.81
C LYS A 36 -21.88 -7.32 -20.29
N LEU A 37 -22.58 -6.37 -19.69
CA LEU A 37 -22.76 -6.27 -18.24
C LEU A 37 -24.22 -6.56 -17.93
N GLU A 38 -24.46 -7.73 -17.36
CA GLU A 38 -25.80 -8.14 -16.96
C GLU A 38 -26.04 -7.67 -15.52
N ILE A 39 -27.01 -6.77 -15.36
CA ILE A 39 -27.47 -6.30 -14.05
C ILE A 39 -28.76 -7.05 -13.73
N PRO A 40 -28.87 -7.71 -12.56
CA PRO A 40 -30.10 -8.38 -12.16
C PRO A 40 -31.21 -7.38 -11.93
N ASP A 41 -32.44 -7.87 -11.78
CA ASP A 41 -33.60 -7.03 -11.46
C ASP A 41 -33.54 -6.60 -9.98
N LEU A 42 -32.79 -5.51 -9.75
CA LEU A 42 -32.57 -4.97 -8.42
C LEU A 42 -33.84 -4.24 -7.94
N ARG A 43 -34.15 -4.43 -6.68
CA ARG A 43 -35.34 -3.79 -6.05
C ARG A 43 -35.16 -2.27 -5.95
N VAL A 44 -35.90 -1.55 -6.78
CA VAL A 44 -35.92 -0.08 -6.82
C VAL A 44 -36.80 0.45 -5.68
N GLY A 45 -36.29 1.47 -4.97
CA GLY A 45 -37.06 2.24 -3.97
C GLY A 45 -37.77 3.45 -4.58
N THR A 46 -38.09 4.42 -3.75
CA THR A 46 -38.62 5.72 -4.21
C THR A 46 -37.51 6.56 -4.88
N LEU A 47 -37.90 7.53 -5.69
CA LEU A 47 -36.93 8.42 -6.37
C LEU A 47 -36.06 9.15 -5.35
N ASP A 48 -36.62 9.66 -4.26
CA ASP A 48 -35.87 10.35 -3.20
C ASP A 48 -34.84 9.43 -2.54
N SER A 49 -35.22 8.15 -2.31
CA SER A 49 -34.28 7.17 -1.77
C SER A 49 -33.13 6.84 -2.74
N LEU A 50 -33.40 6.87 -4.05
CA LEU A 50 -32.36 6.66 -5.07
C LEU A 50 -31.41 7.86 -5.19
N MET A 51 -31.92 9.08 -5.06
CA MET A 51 -31.07 10.29 -5.05
C MET A 51 -30.12 10.27 -3.84
N ALA A 52 -30.65 10.04 -2.64
CA ALA A 52 -29.82 9.90 -1.44
C ALA A 52 -28.79 8.77 -1.55
N LEU A 53 -29.18 7.64 -2.14
CA LEU A 53 -28.30 6.50 -2.35
C LEU A 53 -27.21 6.79 -3.41
N SER A 54 -27.50 7.60 -4.43
CA SER A 54 -26.52 8.00 -5.45
C SER A 54 -25.34 8.76 -4.84
N ASP A 55 -25.64 9.74 -3.97
CA ASP A 55 -24.62 10.52 -3.25
C ASP A 55 -23.75 9.63 -2.35
N GLU A 56 -24.39 8.69 -1.66
CA GLU A 56 -23.71 7.75 -0.80
C GLU A 56 -22.83 6.77 -1.60
N LEU A 57 -23.34 6.24 -2.71
CA LEU A 57 -22.59 5.32 -3.59
C LEU A 57 -21.34 5.96 -4.16
N SER A 58 -21.38 7.26 -4.47
CA SER A 58 -20.19 7.99 -4.92
C SER A 58 -19.08 7.96 -3.87
N LYS A 59 -19.41 8.26 -2.61
CA LYS A 59 -18.46 8.21 -1.48
C LYS A 59 -18.01 6.78 -1.18
N THR A 60 -18.94 5.84 -1.16
CA THR A 60 -18.66 4.41 -0.89
C THR A 60 -17.74 3.82 -1.95
N SER A 61 -17.98 4.10 -3.23
CA SER A 61 -17.12 3.60 -4.32
C SER A 61 -15.68 4.12 -4.19
N THR A 62 -15.49 5.41 -3.89
CA THR A 62 -14.16 5.99 -3.66
C THR A 62 -13.46 5.39 -2.44
N MET A 63 -14.19 5.18 -1.35
CA MET A 63 -13.64 4.52 -0.16
C MET A 63 -13.21 3.08 -0.46
N MET A 64 -14.05 2.30 -1.15
CA MET A 64 -13.71 0.92 -1.51
C MET A 64 -12.50 0.84 -2.45
N GLU A 65 -12.42 1.73 -3.42
CA GLU A 65 -11.26 1.86 -4.30
C GLU A 65 -9.98 2.12 -3.49
N ALA A 66 -10.04 3.03 -2.52
CA ALA A 66 -8.91 3.32 -1.65
C ALA A 66 -8.46 2.09 -0.84
N VAL A 67 -9.40 1.28 -0.33
CA VAL A 67 -9.09 0.04 0.40
C VAL A 67 -8.45 -1.00 -0.53
N VAL A 68 -9.02 -1.22 -1.72
CA VAL A 68 -8.43 -2.12 -2.74
C VAL A 68 -6.99 -1.73 -3.05
N ASN A 69 -6.73 -0.42 -3.20
CA ASN A 69 -5.38 0.11 -3.45
C ASN A 69 -4.44 -0.07 -2.26
N LYS A 70 -4.94 0.09 -1.02
CA LYS A 70 -4.14 -0.18 0.20
C LYS A 70 -3.72 -1.65 0.27
N VAL A 71 -4.64 -2.58 0.01
CA VAL A 71 -4.34 -4.02 0.00
C VAL A 71 -3.31 -4.35 -1.09
N LYS A 72 -3.50 -3.82 -2.30
CA LYS A 72 -2.57 -4.00 -3.43
C LYS A 72 -1.17 -3.48 -3.10
N ARG A 73 -1.07 -2.28 -2.51
CA ARG A 73 0.19 -1.71 -2.06
C ARG A 73 0.88 -2.59 -1.03
N GLN A 74 0.13 -3.11 -0.06
CA GLN A 74 0.70 -4.01 0.95
C GLN A 74 1.24 -5.31 0.34
N VAL A 75 0.61 -5.85 -0.70
CA VAL A 75 1.15 -7.00 -1.45
C VAL A 75 2.45 -6.63 -2.14
N ASN A 76 2.52 -5.46 -2.78
CA ASN A 76 3.73 -4.98 -3.44
C ASN A 76 4.89 -4.80 -2.44
N ASP A 77 4.62 -4.22 -1.27
CA ASP A 77 5.60 -4.01 -0.22
C ASP A 77 6.12 -5.32 0.39
N ALA A 78 5.26 -6.34 0.47
CA ALA A 78 5.63 -7.64 1.01
C ALA A 78 6.35 -8.55 0.00
N ALA A 79 5.88 -8.62 -1.23
CA ALA A 79 6.31 -9.57 -2.25
C ALA A 79 6.93 -8.96 -3.51
N GLY A 80 6.95 -7.62 -3.61
CA GLY A 80 7.39 -6.89 -4.81
C GLY A 80 6.45 -7.11 -6.01
N ALA A 81 6.92 -6.71 -7.19
CA ALA A 81 6.13 -6.79 -8.43
C ALA A 81 5.63 -8.22 -8.76
N LYS A 82 6.37 -9.26 -8.33
CA LYS A 82 5.93 -10.66 -8.51
C LYS A 82 4.66 -11.00 -7.73
N GLY A 83 4.45 -10.38 -6.57
CA GLY A 83 3.24 -10.58 -5.77
C GLY A 83 1.98 -10.04 -6.45
N LEU A 84 2.12 -8.93 -7.19
CA LEU A 84 1.00 -8.30 -7.91
C LEU A 84 0.48 -9.17 -9.07
N VAL A 85 1.35 -9.90 -9.75
CA VAL A 85 0.96 -10.83 -10.83
C VAL A 85 0.09 -11.99 -10.30
N GLY A 86 0.22 -12.33 -9.02
CA GLY A 86 -0.56 -13.38 -8.36
C GLY A 86 -1.94 -12.95 -7.85
N LEU A 87 -2.32 -11.67 -8.00
CA LEU A 87 -3.62 -11.18 -7.55
C LEU A 87 -4.75 -11.73 -8.43
N LYS A 88 -5.71 -12.36 -7.79
CA LYS A 88 -6.87 -12.97 -8.44
C LYS A 88 -8.16 -12.55 -7.75
N VAL A 89 -9.22 -12.46 -8.52
CA VAL A 89 -10.59 -12.25 -8.05
C VAL A 89 -11.39 -13.47 -8.48
N GLU A 90 -11.95 -14.19 -7.55
CA GLU A 90 -12.69 -15.45 -7.81
C GLU A 90 -11.91 -16.44 -8.68
N GLY A 91 -10.59 -16.55 -8.46
CA GLY A 91 -9.72 -17.45 -9.21
C GLY A 91 -9.26 -16.95 -10.59
N MET A 92 -9.79 -15.84 -11.06
CA MET A 92 -9.46 -15.21 -12.35
C MET A 92 -8.53 -14.01 -12.17
N SER A 93 -7.84 -13.58 -13.24
CA SER A 93 -7.16 -12.28 -13.22
C SER A 93 -8.18 -11.15 -13.08
N THR A 94 -7.77 -10.04 -12.46
CA THR A 94 -8.66 -8.87 -12.27
C THR A 94 -9.30 -8.40 -13.57
N GLU A 95 -8.55 -8.40 -14.67
CA GLU A 95 -9.06 -8.04 -15.99
C GLU A 95 -10.12 -9.01 -16.51
N SER A 96 -9.85 -10.33 -16.41
CA SER A 96 -10.80 -11.35 -16.82
C SER A 96 -12.07 -11.31 -15.98
N TYR A 97 -11.95 -10.98 -14.69
CA TYR A 97 -13.10 -10.80 -13.81
C TYR A 97 -13.97 -9.62 -14.24
N VAL A 98 -13.37 -8.45 -14.54
CA VAL A 98 -14.10 -7.26 -15.02
C VAL A 98 -14.81 -7.54 -16.34
N GLN A 99 -14.15 -8.23 -17.28
CA GLN A 99 -14.70 -8.56 -18.60
C GLN A 99 -15.84 -9.58 -18.55
N ARG A 100 -15.84 -10.46 -17.54
CA ARG A 100 -16.82 -11.55 -17.38
C ARG A 100 -17.62 -11.42 -16.11
N PHE A 101 -17.73 -10.21 -15.59
CA PHE A 101 -18.45 -9.96 -14.35
C PHE A 101 -19.84 -10.57 -14.37
N LYS A 102 -20.16 -11.27 -13.30
CA LYS A 102 -21.50 -11.75 -13.00
C LYS A 102 -21.87 -11.34 -11.60
N TRP A 103 -23.12 -10.92 -11.43
CA TRP A 103 -23.64 -10.58 -10.12
C TRP A 103 -23.67 -11.82 -9.22
N ASP A 104 -23.13 -11.72 -8.03
CA ASP A 104 -23.15 -12.80 -7.02
C ASP A 104 -24.47 -12.76 -6.23
N GLU A 105 -25.46 -13.48 -6.72
CA GLU A 105 -26.79 -13.57 -6.09
C GLU A 105 -26.74 -14.25 -4.71
N ALA A 106 -25.74 -15.10 -4.46
CA ALA A 106 -25.59 -15.78 -3.18
C ALA A 106 -25.12 -14.82 -2.07
N LYS A 107 -24.16 -13.94 -2.40
CA LYS A 107 -23.67 -12.92 -1.45
C LYS A 107 -24.61 -11.72 -1.35
N PHE A 108 -25.16 -11.29 -2.48
CA PHE A 108 -25.93 -10.06 -2.62
C PHE A 108 -27.27 -10.32 -3.33
N PRO A 109 -28.28 -10.89 -2.65
CA PRO A 109 -29.58 -11.18 -3.25
C PRO A 109 -30.25 -9.92 -3.82
N ALA A 110 -30.61 -9.95 -5.12
CA ALA A 110 -31.18 -8.80 -5.84
C ALA A 110 -32.51 -8.30 -5.28
N ARG A 111 -33.27 -9.18 -4.59
CA ARG A 111 -34.57 -8.84 -3.98
C ARG A 111 -34.46 -8.00 -2.71
N ARG A 112 -33.28 -7.85 -2.12
CA ARG A 112 -33.08 -6.99 -0.96
C ARG A 112 -33.13 -5.52 -1.33
N PRO A 113 -33.49 -4.62 -0.38
CA PRO A 113 -33.34 -3.20 -0.60
C PRO A 113 -31.90 -2.83 -0.95
N LEU A 114 -31.71 -1.96 -1.95
CA LEU A 114 -30.37 -1.57 -2.42
C LEU A 114 -29.51 -1.00 -1.30
N LYS A 115 -30.11 -0.18 -0.41
CA LYS A 115 -29.39 0.41 0.74
C LYS A 115 -28.78 -0.67 1.62
N GLU A 116 -29.53 -1.67 2.03
CA GLU A 116 -29.04 -2.77 2.86
C GLU A 116 -27.91 -3.56 2.19
N THR A 117 -28.02 -3.72 0.87
CA THR A 117 -27.00 -4.41 0.08
C THR A 117 -25.70 -3.61 0.05
N VAL A 118 -25.79 -2.29 -0.14
CA VAL A 118 -24.62 -1.39 -0.13
C VAL A 118 -23.99 -1.33 1.26
N ASP A 119 -24.80 -1.18 2.31
CA ASP A 119 -24.32 -1.17 3.70
C ASP A 119 -23.54 -2.44 4.03
N ARG A 120 -24.06 -3.61 3.62
CA ARG A 120 -23.36 -4.88 3.80
C ARG A 120 -22.04 -4.96 3.05
N MET A 121 -21.99 -4.47 1.79
CA MET A 121 -20.74 -4.40 1.02
C MET A 121 -19.73 -3.50 1.71
N GLN A 122 -20.18 -2.36 2.20
CA GLN A 122 -19.33 -1.41 2.93
C GLN A 122 -18.79 -2.01 4.23
N GLU A 123 -19.62 -2.71 4.99
CA GLU A 123 -19.21 -3.40 6.21
C GLU A 123 -18.12 -4.46 5.94
N LEU A 124 -18.29 -5.27 4.89
CA LEU A 124 -17.29 -6.27 4.49
C LEU A 124 -15.94 -5.62 4.16
N VAL A 125 -15.94 -4.54 3.37
CA VAL A 125 -14.69 -3.87 2.98
C VAL A 125 -14.06 -3.13 4.15
N SER A 126 -14.86 -2.54 5.06
CA SER A 126 -14.34 -1.90 6.29
C SER A 126 -13.66 -2.92 7.20
N ARG A 127 -14.21 -4.12 7.37
CA ARG A 127 -13.57 -5.20 8.12
C ARG A 127 -12.23 -5.61 7.50
N ILE A 128 -12.17 -5.71 6.16
CA ILE A 128 -10.90 -5.99 5.46
C ILE A 128 -9.86 -4.90 5.74
N GLU A 129 -10.27 -3.62 5.75
CA GLU A 129 -9.36 -2.52 6.07
C GLU A 129 -8.83 -2.58 7.49
N ASP A 130 -9.68 -2.88 8.46
CA ASP A 130 -9.29 -2.97 9.87
C ASP A 130 -8.38 -4.18 10.13
N ASP A 131 -8.70 -5.33 9.56
CA ASP A 131 -7.84 -6.51 9.62
C ASP A 131 -6.47 -6.27 8.97
N LEU A 132 -6.44 -5.54 7.84
CA LEU A 132 -5.19 -5.14 7.18
C LEU A 132 -4.33 -4.29 8.11
N LYS A 133 -4.91 -3.29 8.78
CA LYS A 133 -4.20 -2.41 9.73
C LYS A 133 -3.56 -3.23 10.86
N VAL A 134 -4.31 -4.16 11.44
CA VAL A 134 -3.83 -5.01 12.54
C VAL A 134 -2.67 -5.89 12.06
N LYS A 135 -2.87 -6.64 10.98
CA LYS A 135 -1.86 -7.59 10.45
C LYS A 135 -0.59 -6.88 9.97
N ALA A 136 -0.74 -5.73 9.29
CA ALA A 136 0.40 -4.94 8.86
C ALA A 136 1.17 -4.35 10.05
N SER A 137 0.48 -3.90 11.10
CA SER A 137 1.11 -3.41 12.33
C SER A 137 1.91 -4.50 13.03
N GLU A 138 1.35 -5.72 13.17
CA GLU A 138 2.06 -6.86 13.76
C GLU A 138 3.36 -7.18 13.00
N TYR A 139 3.28 -7.27 11.67
CA TYR A 139 4.45 -7.52 10.83
C TYR A 139 5.51 -6.41 10.97
N ASN A 140 5.10 -5.15 10.91
CA ASN A 140 6.01 -4.00 11.02
C ASN A 140 6.67 -3.92 12.39
N ASN A 141 5.97 -4.28 13.48
CA ASN A 141 6.54 -4.34 14.82
C ASN A 141 7.64 -5.39 14.91
N LEU A 142 7.40 -6.62 14.42
CA LEU A 142 8.40 -7.69 14.41
C LEU A 142 9.60 -7.31 13.53
N LYS A 143 9.37 -6.74 12.35
CA LYS A 143 10.42 -6.25 11.45
C LYS A 143 11.26 -5.16 12.10
N SER A 144 10.64 -4.24 12.85
CA SER A 144 11.34 -3.19 13.58
C SER A 144 12.23 -3.77 14.68
N GLN A 145 11.72 -4.74 15.45
CA GLN A 145 12.51 -5.43 16.48
C GLN A 145 13.71 -6.16 15.86
N LEU A 146 13.49 -6.89 14.75
CA LEU A 146 14.58 -7.54 14.03
C LEU A 146 15.63 -6.54 13.54
N ASN A 147 15.19 -5.41 12.97
CA ASN A 147 16.10 -4.37 12.52
C ASN A 147 16.91 -3.76 13.68
N GLN A 148 16.31 -3.58 14.85
CA GLN A 148 17.04 -3.09 16.04
C GLN A 148 18.11 -4.06 16.49
N ILE A 149 17.78 -5.37 16.56
CA ILE A 149 18.75 -6.41 16.94
C ILE A 149 19.87 -6.50 15.89
N THR A 150 19.51 -6.49 14.62
CA THR A 150 20.49 -6.56 13.51
C THR A 150 21.43 -5.34 13.51
N ARG A 151 20.91 -4.13 13.76
CA ARG A 151 21.73 -2.92 13.88
C ARG A 151 22.69 -2.98 15.06
N LYS A 152 22.26 -3.54 16.19
CA LYS A 152 23.13 -3.74 17.37
C LYS A 152 24.21 -4.80 17.09
N ALA A 153 23.90 -5.83 16.31
CA ALA A 153 24.82 -6.93 16.02
C ALA A 153 25.77 -6.64 14.84
N GLN A 154 25.30 -5.99 13.78
CA GLN A 154 26.00 -5.83 12.49
C GLN A 154 26.04 -4.38 12.00
N GLY A 155 25.58 -3.42 12.79
CA GLY A 155 25.58 -2.00 12.43
C GLY A 155 26.99 -1.40 12.41
N SER A 156 27.09 -0.12 12.03
CA SER A 156 28.31 0.67 12.19
C SER A 156 28.84 0.58 13.62
N LEU A 157 30.15 0.60 13.78
CA LEU A 157 30.82 0.61 15.10
C LEU A 157 30.24 1.67 16.04
N ALA A 158 29.73 2.78 15.50
CA ALA A 158 29.07 3.82 16.29
C ALA A 158 27.80 3.33 17.02
N VAL A 159 27.13 2.28 16.54
CA VAL A 159 25.88 1.73 17.09
C VAL A 159 26.04 0.30 17.60
N ARG A 160 27.01 -0.43 17.06
CA ARG A 160 27.26 -1.83 17.35
C ARG A 160 27.67 -2.05 18.80
N ASP A 161 27.28 -3.19 19.36
CA ASP A 161 27.76 -3.62 20.68
C ASP A 161 29.21 -4.07 20.59
N VAL A 162 30.08 -3.36 21.32
CA VAL A 162 31.53 -3.65 21.35
C VAL A 162 31.86 -4.96 22.06
N SER A 163 31.00 -5.43 22.95
CA SER A 163 31.23 -6.68 23.68
C SER A 163 31.38 -7.89 22.78
N THR A 164 30.75 -7.88 21.60
CA THR A 164 30.88 -8.97 20.61
C THR A 164 32.18 -8.96 19.79
N LEU A 165 32.90 -7.84 19.80
CA LEU A 165 34.14 -7.65 19.03
C LEU A 165 35.40 -7.81 19.87
N VAL A 166 35.27 -7.63 21.18
CA VAL A 166 36.37 -7.61 22.12
C VAL A 166 36.55 -9.00 22.71
N LYS A 167 37.77 -9.49 22.68
CA LYS A 167 38.12 -10.76 23.37
C LYS A 167 38.37 -10.48 24.84
N PRO A 168 37.94 -11.34 25.78
CA PRO A 168 38.16 -11.16 27.21
C PRO A 168 39.62 -10.95 27.58
N ALA A 169 40.56 -11.54 26.84
CA ALA A 169 42.01 -11.37 27.02
C ALA A 169 42.53 -9.94 26.69
N GLN A 170 41.76 -9.13 26.04
CA GLN A 170 42.08 -7.74 25.67
C GLN A 170 41.58 -6.73 26.72
N VAL A 171 40.86 -7.20 27.71
CA VAL A 171 40.27 -6.37 28.74
C VAL A 171 41.12 -6.50 30.02
N ILE A 172 41.72 -5.40 30.42
CA ILE A 172 42.42 -5.30 31.70
C ILE A 172 41.46 -4.59 32.67
N ASP A 173 41.00 -5.30 33.66
CA ASP A 173 40.22 -4.75 34.75
C ASP A 173 40.79 -5.23 36.08
N THR A 174 41.47 -4.34 36.76
CA THR A 174 42.10 -4.60 38.08
C THR A 174 41.59 -3.58 39.10
N GLU A 175 42.09 -3.65 40.33
CA GLU A 175 41.73 -2.67 41.36
C GLU A 175 41.95 -1.22 40.91
N HIS A 176 43.02 -0.96 40.17
CA HIS A 176 43.45 0.41 39.83
C HIS A 176 43.34 0.71 38.31
N LEU A 177 43.38 -0.27 37.43
CA LEU A 177 43.38 -0.10 35.98
C LEU A 177 42.09 -0.59 35.38
N THR A 178 41.67 0.09 34.33
CA THR A 178 40.55 -0.35 33.51
C THR A 178 40.84 -0.11 32.04
N THR A 179 40.22 -0.91 31.15
CA THR A 179 40.27 -0.73 29.71
C THR A 179 39.01 -0.06 29.23
N LEU A 180 39.19 1.04 28.51
CA LEU A 180 38.10 1.68 27.73
C LEU A 180 38.24 1.38 26.26
N PHE A 181 37.08 1.32 25.60
CA PHE A 181 37.00 1.21 24.17
C PHE A 181 36.51 2.52 23.57
N VAL A 182 37.21 3.00 22.57
CA VAL A 182 36.94 4.30 21.95
C VAL A 182 36.69 4.10 20.47
N ILE A 183 35.58 4.67 20.00
CA ILE A 183 35.21 4.67 18.59
C ILE A 183 35.63 6.02 18.01
N ILE A 184 36.44 5.96 16.96
CA ILE A 184 37.12 7.10 16.38
C ILE A 184 36.83 7.10 14.89
N SER A 185 36.61 8.26 14.26
CA SER A 185 36.59 8.37 12.83
C SER A 185 37.93 7.97 12.23
N LYS A 186 37.95 7.23 11.12
CA LYS A 186 39.18 6.86 10.42
C LYS A 186 40.07 8.06 10.12
N PHE A 187 39.48 9.20 9.81
CA PHE A 187 40.21 10.43 9.56
C PHE A 187 40.96 10.98 10.77
N SER A 188 40.49 10.69 11.97
CA SER A 188 41.12 11.16 13.24
C SER A 188 42.00 10.11 13.90
N LEU A 189 42.21 8.96 13.28
CA LEU A 189 43.00 7.88 13.90
C LEU A 189 44.44 8.32 14.19
N LYS A 190 45.09 9.05 13.27
CA LYS A 190 46.45 9.58 13.45
C LYS A 190 46.52 10.60 14.60
N GLU A 191 45.50 11.48 14.69
CA GLU A 191 45.39 12.45 15.79
C GLU A 191 45.20 11.75 17.15
N TRP A 192 44.48 10.65 17.15
CA TRP A 192 44.34 9.79 18.31
C TRP A 192 45.66 9.18 18.73
N GLU A 193 46.38 8.54 17.82
CA GLU A 193 47.69 7.89 18.12
C GLU A 193 48.72 8.86 18.70
N GLU A 194 48.75 10.11 18.24
CA GLU A 194 49.67 11.13 18.69
C GLU A 194 49.23 11.83 20.00
N GLY A 195 47.93 11.79 20.29
CA GLY A 195 47.33 12.64 21.30
C GLY A 195 46.66 11.94 22.48
N TYR A 196 46.34 10.64 22.44
CA TYR A 196 45.57 9.96 23.47
C TYR A 196 46.27 9.95 24.85
N GLU A 197 47.62 9.82 24.86
CA GLU A 197 48.39 9.84 26.11
C GLU A 197 48.35 11.20 26.83
N LYS A 198 48.15 12.28 26.03
CA LYS A 198 48.11 13.66 26.56
C LYS A 198 46.72 14.14 26.93
N MET A 199 45.70 13.35 26.69
CA MET A 199 44.32 13.75 26.98
C MET A 199 44.03 13.87 28.45
N CYS A 200 44.67 13.02 29.26
CA CYS A 200 44.52 13.02 30.72
C CYS A 200 45.78 12.46 31.37
N ASN A 201 46.06 12.91 32.61
CA ASN A 201 47.10 12.29 33.39
C ASN A 201 46.74 10.84 33.77
N PHE A 202 47.74 9.96 33.90
CA PHE A 202 47.54 8.55 34.28
C PHE A 202 46.85 7.68 33.24
N VAL A 203 46.98 8.02 31.95
CA VAL A 203 46.78 7.09 30.84
C VAL A 203 48.04 6.24 30.71
N VAL A 204 47.90 4.94 30.55
CA VAL A 204 49.04 4.04 30.36
C VAL A 204 49.68 4.27 28.97
N PRO A 205 50.96 4.67 28.92
CA PRO A 205 51.63 4.90 27.64
C PRO A 205 51.67 3.64 26.76
N ARG A 206 51.51 3.80 25.44
CA ARG A 206 51.50 2.71 24.45
C ARG A 206 50.48 1.62 24.70
N SER A 207 49.39 1.95 25.40
CA SER A 207 48.32 1.01 25.72
C SER A 207 47.19 1.00 24.68
N SER A 208 47.20 1.93 23.73
CA SER A 208 46.23 1.94 22.65
C SER A 208 46.47 0.79 21.67
N ALA A 209 45.46 -0.03 21.47
CA ALA A 209 45.50 -1.12 20.48
C ALA A 209 44.26 -1.05 19.58
N HIS A 210 44.49 -1.28 18.30
CA HIS A 210 43.42 -1.38 17.31
C HIS A 210 42.70 -2.74 17.44
N ILE A 211 41.36 -2.72 17.54
CA ILE A 211 40.53 -3.92 17.72
C ILE A 211 39.82 -4.30 16.43
N SER A 212 39.11 -3.35 15.83
CA SER A 212 38.31 -3.57 14.62
C SER A 212 38.07 -2.25 13.91
N GLU A 213 37.76 -2.30 12.62
CA GLU A 213 37.37 -1.15 11.83
C GLU A 213 36.17 -1.44 10.93
N ASP A 214 35.41 -0.42 10.62
CA ASP A 214 34.40 -0.44 9.57
C ASP A 214 34.70 0.60 8.47
N ASN A 215 33.75 0.98 7.62
CA ASN A 215 34.00 1.94 6.56
C ASN A 215 34.40 3.34 7.07
N ASP A 216 33.78 3.78 8.17
CA ASP A 216 33.87 5.17 8.67
C ASP A 216 34.62 5.28 10.00
N TYR A 217 34.62 4.22 10.81
CA TYR A 217 35.11 4.24 12.20
C TYR A 217 36.11 3.13 12.46
N SER A 218 36.98 3.39 13.43
CA SER A 218 37.91 2.44 14.04
C SER A 218 37.63 2.30 15.51
N LEU A 219 37.61 1.06 16.02
CA LEU A 219 37.51 0.74 17.43
C LEU A 219 38.90 0.50 17.97
N VAL A 220 39.27 1.27 18.96
CA VAL A 220 40.56 1.15 19.68
C VAL A 220 40.32 0.92 21.16
N SER A 221 41.26 0.23 21.80
CA SER A 221 41.29 0.12 23.27
C SER A 221 42.33 1.09 23.85
N VAL A 222 42.13 1.50 25.08
CA VAL A 222 43.09 2.27 25.88
C VAL A 222 42.99 1.83 27.34
N VAL A 223 44.12 1.72 28.01
CA VAL A 223 44.18 1.38 29.44
C VAL A 223 44.53 2.63 30.23
N LEU A 224 43.77 2.85 31.29
CA LEU A 224 43.96 4.00 32.17
C LEU A 224 43.63 3.65 33.63
N PHE A 225 44.04 4.53 34.56
CA PHE A 225 43.69 4.37 35.95
C PHE A 225 42.21 4.73 36.19
N LYS A 226 41.52 3.92 36.98
CA LYS A 226 40.06 4.10 37.29
C LYS A 226 39.74 5.49 37.84
N ARG A 227 40.67 6.10 38.58
CA ARG A 227 40.48 7.45 39.19
C ARG A 227 40.31 8.58 38.18
N VAL A 228 40.78 8.42 36.93
CA VAL A 228 40.71 9.44 35.87
C VAL A 228 39.73 9.07 34.76
N LEU A 229 38.88 8.08 35.03
CA LEU A 229 37.93 7.54 34.06
C LEU A 229 36.99 8.63 33.51
N ASP A 230 36.39 9.43 34.41
CA ASP A 230 35.41 10.44 34.02
C ASP A 230 36.05 11.65 33.32
N ASP A 231 37.26 12.05 33.78
CA ASP A 231 38.03 13.10 33.11
C ASP A 231 38.44 12.71 31.70
N PHE A 232 38.86 11.45 31.49
CA PHE A 232 39.18 10.93 30.17
C PHE A 232 37.95 10.86 29.28
N LYS A 233 36.79 10.41 29.78
CA LYS A 233 35.53 10.40 29.04
C LYS A 233 35.11 11.80 28.58
N ALA A 234 35.28 12.80 29.46
CA ALA A 234 34.97 14.19 29.14
C ALA A 234 35.90 14.73 28.05
N ALA A 235 37.22 14.48 28.17
CA ALA A 235 38.23 14.90 27.20
C ALA A 235 38.04 14.21 25.83
N ALA A 236 37.72 12.92 25.83
CA ALA A 236 37.42 12.18 24.60
C ALA A 236 36.17 12.73 23.89
N ARG A 237 35.10 13.00 24.63
CA ARG A 237 33.87 13.59 24.10
C ARG A 237 34.09 14.98 23.49
N SER A 238 34.93 15.81 24.11
CA SER A 238 35.24 17.16 23.61
C SER A 238 35.94 17.12 22.25
N LYS A 239 36.65 16.02 21.94
CA LYS A 239 37.26 15.74 20.64
C LYS A 239 36.38 14.98 19.68
N GLY A 240 35.14 14.70 20.04
CA GLY A 240 34.17 13.98 19.18
C GLY A 240 34.33 12.45 19.17
N TYR A 241 35.14 11.90 20.09
CA TYR A 241 35.32 10.45 20.23
C TYR A 241 34.20 9.85 21.07
N GLN A 242 33.72 8.66 20.68
CA GLN A 242 32.69 7.95 21.45
C GLN A 242 33.34 6.89 22.35
N VAL A 243 33.24 7.07 23.66
CA VAL A 243 33.74 6.11 24.63
C VAL A 243 32.69 5.08 24.95
N ARG A 244 33.08 3.80 24.96
CA ARG A 244 32.26 2.63 25.29
C ARG A 244 32.91 1.87 26.43
N GLU A 245 32.10 1.46 27.41
CA GLU A 245 32.55 0.55 28.46
C GLU A 245 32.33 -0.89 28.01
N TYR A 246 33.25 -1.74 28.40
CA TYR A 246 33.10 -3.18 28.18
C TYR A 246 32.25 -3.76 29.31
N HIS A 247 31.18 -4.38 28.94
CA HIS A 247 30.44 -5.25 29.82
C HIS A 247 30.72 -6.69 29.36
N ALA A 248 31.27 -7.51 30.28
CA ALA A 248 31.51 -8.91 29.93
C ALA A 248 30.24 -9.52 29.35
N PRO A 249 30.31 -10.28 28.25
CA PRO A 249 29.15 -10.95 27.70
C PRO A 249 28.61 -11.87 28.79
N THR A 250 27.54 -11.46 29.41
CA THR A 250 26.73 -12.32 30.28
C THR A 250 26.22 -13.45 29.40
N GLU A 251 25.88 -14.62 29.95
CA GLU A 251 25.30 -15.78 29.23
C GLU A 251 24.16 -15.45 28.24
N GLY A 252 23.79 -14.18 28.15
CA GLY A 252 22.81 -13.61 27.21
C GLY A 252 23.29 -13.30 25.79
N SER A 253 24.59 -13.38 25.45
CA SER A 253 25.03 -13.05 24.07
C SER A 253 24.78 -14.18 23.08
N GLU A 254 24.85 -15.43 23.53
CA GLU A 254 24.42 -16.60 22.74
C GLU A 254 22.89 -16.67 22.64
N LEU A 255 22.17 -16.27 23.68
CA LEU A 255 20.72 -16.09 23.68
C LEU A 255 20.27 -15.03 22.66
N THR A 256 21.03 -13.94 22.48
CA THR A 256 20.67 -12.90 21.50
C THR A 256 20.81 -13.34 20.05
N THR A 257 21.77 -14.22 19.72
CA THR A 257 21.90 -14.77 18.36
C THR A 257 20.79 -15.77 18.06
N ALA A 258 20.48 -16.68 19.00
CA ALA A 258 19.38 -17.63 18.85
C ALA A 258 18.02 -16.91 18.81
N GLN A 259 17.82 -15.88 19.61
CA GLN A 259 16.62 -15.02 19.56
C GLN A 259 16.50 -14.26 18.23
N ALA A 260 17.62 -13.75 17.69
CA ALA A 260 17.62 -13.08 16.39
C ALA A 260 17.26 -14.05 15.24
N GLU A 261 17.74 -15.28 15.30
CA GLU A 261 17.37 -16.32 14.30
C GLU A 261 15.91 -16.73 14.41
N GLN A 262 15.40 -16.90 15.63
CA GLN A 262 13.98 -17.18 15.84
C GLN A 262 13.12 -16.03 15.34
N LEU A 263 13.47 -14.80 15.68
CA LEU A 263 12.75 -13.59 15.23
C LEU A 263 12.78 -13.46 13.71
N LYS A 264 13.88 -13.83 13.03
CA LYS A 264 13.94 -13.86 11.56
C LYS A 264 12.91 -14.83 10.98
N LYS A 265 12.80 -16.04 11.58
CA LYS A 265 11.80 -17.04 11.17
C LYS A 265 10.38 -16.52 11.40
N ASP A 266 10.13 -15.89 12.53
CA ASP A 266 8.82 -15.34 12.87
C ASP A 266 8.42 -14.21 11.91
N VAL A 267 9.35 -13.32 11.58
CA VAL A 267 9.15 -12.24 10.58
C VAL A 267 8.82 -12.83 9.20
N GLU A 268 9.56 -13.86 8.76
CA GLU A 268 9.31 -14.51 7.46
C GLU A 268 7.96 -15.24 7.43
N GLN A 269 7.58 -15.93 8.51
CA GLN A 269 6.27 -16.57 8.64
C GLN A 269 5.13 -15.53 8.62
N LYS A 270 5.27 -14.44 9.38
CA LYS A 270 4.26 -13.36 9.39
C LYS A 270 4.16 -12.66 8.05
N LYS A 271 5.29 -12.45 7.35
CA LYS A 271 5.33 -11.91 6.00
C LYS A 271 4.52 -12.78 5.03
N ASN A 272 4.79 -14.08 5.02
CA ASN A 272 4.12 -15.03 4.14
C ASN A 272 2.62 -15.13 4.46
N ALA A 273 2.26 -15.14 5.75
CA ALA A 273 0.87 -15.13 6.18
C ALA A 273 0.14 -13.85 5.76
N LEU A 274 0.78 -12.69 5.92
CA LEU A 274 0.23 -11.39 5.48
C LEU A 274 0.05 -11.36 3.96
N GLU A 275 1.02 -11.85 3.18
CA GLU A 275 0.93 -11.91 1.73
C GLU A 275 -0.24 -12.77 1.26
N GLN A 276 -0.40 -13.97 1.82
CA GLN A 276 -1.50 -14.88 1.47
C GLN A 276 -2.85 -14.27 1.85
N TRP A 277 -2.95 -13.70 3.04
CA TRP A 277 -4.16 -13.02 3.48
C TRP A 277 -4.52 -11.84 2.56
N CYS A 278 -3.54 -11.00 2.21
CA CYS A 278 -3.75 -9.86 1.31
C CYS A 278 -4.22 -10.31 -0.09
N LYS A 279 -3.72 -11.43 -0.61
CA LYS A 279 -4.20 -11.97 -1.90
C LYS A 279 -5.68 -12.35 -1.86
N THR A 280 -6.12 -12.99 -0.78
CA THR A 280 -7.53 -13.33 -0.58
C THR A 280 -8.38 -12.09 -0.36
N ALA A 281 -7.94 -11.19 0.54
CA ALA A 281 -8.61 -9.94 0.86
C ALA A 281 -8.75 -9.02 -0.36
N TYR A 282 -7.75 -9.00 -1.26
CA TYR A 282 -7.83 -8.27 -2.52
C TYR A 282 -9.00 -8.77 -3.38
N GLY A 283 -9.12 -10.09 -3.55
CA GLY A 283 -10.20 -10.68 -4.33
C GLY A 283 -11.59 -10.32 -3.79
N GLU A 284 -11.76 -10.38 -2.48
CA GLU A 284 -13.03 -10.03 -1.82
C GLU A 284 -13.33 -8.53 -1.90
N ALA A 285 -12.34 -7.68 -1.60
CA ALA A 285 -12.52 -6.23 -1.66
C ALA A 285 -12.80 -5.75 -3.09
N PHE A 286 -12.10 -6.28 -4.10
CA PHE A 286 -12.32 -5.93 -5.49
C PHE A 286 -13.68 -6.43 -5.99
N SER A 287 -14.10 -7.63 -5.60
CA SER A 287 -15.44 -8.14 -5.92
C SER A 287 -16.52 -7.23 -5.34
N CYS A 288 -16.45 -6.86 -4.06
CA CYS A 288 -17.37 -5.90 -3.46
C CYS A 288 -17.37 -4.54 -4.17
N TYR A 289 -16.18 -4.02 -4.51
CA TYR A 289 -16.03 -2.76 -5.23
C TYR A 289 -16.72 -2.80 -6.60
N MET A 290 -16.53 -3.88 -7.36
CA MET A 290 -17.19 -4.05 -8.66
C MET A 290 -18.72 -4.11 -8.51
N HIS A 291 -19.24 -4.82 -7.51
CA HIS A 291 -20.69 -4.85 -7.23
C HIS A 291 -21.25 -3.47 -6.88
N VAL A 292 -20.53 -2.68 -6.06
CA VAL A 292 -20.94 -1.30 -5.75
C VAL A 292 -20.96 -0.42 -7.00
N LEU A 293 -19.96 -0.54 -7.89
CA LEU A 293 -19.95 0.18 -9.15
C LEU A 293 -21.15 -0.20 -10.04
N VAL A 294 -21.54 -1.47 -10.06
CA VAL A 294 -22.72 -1.94 -10.81
C VAL A 294 -24.01 -1.39 -10.21
N VAL A 295 -24.14 -1.37 -8.86
CA VAL A 295 -25.29 -0.72 -8.20
C VAL A 295 -25.31 0.78 -8.50
N ARG A 296 -24.15 1.45 -8.45
CA ARG A 296 -24.06 2.87 -8.78
C ARG A 296 -24.46 3.13 -10.23
N LEU A 297 -23.95 2.35 -11.17
CA LEU A 297 -24.35 2.44 -12.58
C LEU A 297 -25.87 2.26 -12.76
N PHE A 298 -26.48 1.30 -12.04
CA PHE A 298 -27.91 1.05 -12.07
C PHE A 298 -28.70 2.24 -11.54
N VAL A 299 -28.35 2.77 -10.36
CA VAL A 299 -29.03 3.91 -9.74
C VAL A 299 -28.93 5.16 -10.60
N GLU A 300 -27.72 5.50 -11.07
CA GLU A 300 -27.50 6.65 -11.95
C GLU A 300 -28.24 6.51 -13.29
N SER A 301 -28.36 5.27 -13.80
CA SER A 301 -29.14 5.00 -15.02
C SER A 301 -30.63 5.25 -14.82
N ILE A 302 -31.19 4.86 -13.68
CA ILE A 302 -32.61 5.13 -13.37
C ILE A 302 -32.84 6.63 -13.21
N LEU A 303 -31.97 7.32 -12.50
CA LEU A 303 -32.06 8.77 -12.31
C LEU A 303 -31.99 9.52 -13.64
N ARG A 304 -31.23 9.01 -14.60
CA ARG A 304 -31.05 9.63 -15.93
C ARG A 304 -32.15 9.25 -16.92
N TYR A 305 -32.52 7.99 -17.00
CA TYR A 305 -33.41 7.47 -18.06
C TYR A 305 -34.85 7.25 -17.57
N GLY A 306 -35.08 7.32 -16.26
CA GLY A 306 -36.38 7.13 -15.63
C GLY A 306 -36.76 5.67 -15.40
N LEU A 307 -37.98 5.49 -14.90
CA LEU A 307 -38.59 4.19 -14.65
C LEU A 307 -39.65 3.86 -15.73
N PRO A 308 -39.82 2.60 -16.14
CA PRO A 308 -39.04 1.42 -15.75
C PRO A 308 -37.62 1.43 -16.33
N PRO A 309 -36.67 0.66 -15.72
CA PRO A 309 -35.29 0.63 -16.21
C PRO A 309 -35.23 0.20 -17.65
N SER A 310 -34.73 1.07 -18.54
CA SER A 310 -34.68 0.86 -19.98
C SER A 310 -33.34 1.27 -20.55
N PHE A 311 -32.30 0.48 -20.24
CA PHE A 311 -30.93 0.73 -20.66
C PHE A 311 -30.17 -0.57 -20.93
N GLN A 312 -29.10 -0.49 -21.72
CA GLN A 312 -28.10 -1.53 -21.88
C GLN A 312 -26.84 -1.14 -21.14
N ALA A 313 -26.42 -1.98 -20.18
CA ALA A 313 -25.14 -1.82 -19.53
C ALA A 313 -24.04 -2.60 -20.27
N ALA A 314 -22.85 -2.04 -20.29
CA ALA A 314 -21.66 -2.66 -20.88
C ALA A 314 -20.40 -2.24 -20.14
N VAL A 315 -19.40 -3.11 -20.19
CA VAL A 315 -18.01 -2.77 -19.87
C VAL A 315 -17.31 -2.50 -21.19
N VAL A 316 -16.70 -1.34 -21.31
CA VAL A 316 -15.96 -0.92 -22.51
C VAL A 316 -14.48 -0.77 -22.12
N ARG A 317 -13.62 -1.40 -22.88
CA ARG A 317 -12.17 -1.21 -22.78
C ARG A 317 -11.71 -0.36 -23.96
N PRO A 318 -11.36 0.89 -23.76
CA PRO A 318 -10.79 1.73 -24.82
C PRO A 318 -9.50 1.11 -25.35
N GLN A 319 -9.23 1.29 -26.64
CA GLN A 319 -7.91 1.04 -27.20
C GLN A 319 -6.98 2.20 -26.86
N ASP A 320 -5.68 1.92 -26.69
CA ASP A 320 -4.69 2.91 -26.37
C ASP A 320 -4.75 4.12 -27.33
N LYS A 321 -4.74 5.33 -26.79
CA LYS A 321 -4.85 6.60 -27.52
C LYS A 321 -6.17 6.85 -28.25
N SER A 322 -7.17 5.99 -28.08
CA SER A 322 -8.49 6.13 -28.75
C SER A 322 -9.58 6.68 -27.83
N GLU A 323 -9.27 6.98 -26.56
CA GLU A 323 -10.26 7.35 -25.54
C GLU A 323 -11.13 8.56 -25.96
N ALA A 324 -10.51 9.64 -26.41
CA ALA A 324 -11.23 10.86 -26.82
C ALA A 324 -12.15 10.60 -28.02
N ARG A 325 -11.67 9.83 -28.99
CA ARG A 325 -12.46 9.48 -30.18
C ARG A 325 -13.61 8.54 -29.82
N LEU A 326 -13.37 7.58 -28.95
CA LEU A 326 -14.40 6.68 -28.45
C LEU A 326 -15.47 7.43 -27.65
N ARG A 327 -15.08 8.39 -26.81
CA ARG A 327 -16.02 9.26 -26.08
C ARG A 327 -16.92 10.05 -27.05
N LEU A 328 -16.34 10.66 -28.06
CA LEU A 328 -17.08 11.42 -29.09
C LEU A 328 -18.06 10.51 -29.85
N GLU A 329 -17.65 9.30 -30.21
CA GLU A 329 -18.51 8.35 -30.92
C GLU A 329 -19.69 7.88 -30.07
N LEU A 330 -19.45 7.60 -28.78
CA LEU A 330 -20.52 7.26 -27.83
C LEU A 330 -21.48 8.44 -27.60
N GLU A 331 -20.96 9.65 -27.51
CA GLU A 331 -21.74 10.88 -27.33
C GLU A 331 -22.64 11.15 -28.55
N THR A 332 -22.10 11.05 -29.76
CA THR A 332 -22.85 11.29 -30.99
C THR A 332 -23.91 10.22 -31.24
N THR A 333 -23.58 8.95 -30.94
CA THR A 333 -24.46 7.81 -31.19
C THR A 333 -25.62 7.70 -30.18
N PHE A 334 -25.31 7.91 -28.89
CA PHE A 334 -26.26 7.67 -27.80
C PHE A 334 -26.74 8.95 -27.12
N GLY A 335 -26.24 10.14 -27.52
CA GLY A 335 -26.63 11.44 -26.98
C GLY A 335 -28.00 11.95 -27.43
N GLY A 336 -28.68 11.28 -28.34
CA GLY A 336 -30.06 11.60 -28.74
C GLY A 336 -30.23 12.99 -29.36
N GLY A 337 -29.21 13.54 -30.04
CA GLY A 337 -29.24 14.88 -30.63
C GLY A 337 -29.19 16.06 -29.64
N LYS A 338 -29.12 15.76 -28.36
CA LYS A 338 -29.08 16.76 -27.27
C LYS A 338 -27.65 17.04 -26.77
N ALA A 339 -26.63 16.60 -27.50
CA ALA A 339 -25.23 16.81 -27.15
C ALA A 339 -24.88 18.29 -26.91
N HIS A 340 -25.62 19.21 -27.56
CA HIS A 340 -25.44 20.66 -27.42
C HIS A 340 -25.81 21.15 -26.01
N TYR A 341 -26.83 20.58 -25.37
CA TYR A 341 -27.27 21.01 -24.03
C TYR A 341 -26.29 20.72 -22.91
N TRP A 342 -25.37 19.78 -23.11
CA TRP A 342 -24.38 19.38 -22.11
C TRP A 342 -23.06 20.15 -22.22
N LYS A 343 -22.86 20.90 -23.34
CA LYS A 343 -21.62 21.63 -23.61
C LYS A 343 -21.71 23.13 -23.33
N ASP A 344 -22.92 23.70 -23.19
CA ASP A 344 -23.09 25.14 -23.39
C ASP A 344 -23.67 25.92 -22.22
N ASP A 345 -23.72 25.42 -21.02
CA ASP A 345 -24.06 26.25 -19.87
C ASP A 345 -22.95 26.20 -18.81
N GLY A 346 -22.05 27.19 -18.93
CA GLY A 346 -21.17 27.61 -17.82
C GLY A 346 -21.96 28.20 -16.64
N SER A 347 -23.24 27.88 -16.48
CA SER A 347 -24.12 28.25 -15.38
C SER A 347 -24.31 27.05 -14.40
N ASN A 348 -23.55 27.07 -13.35
CA ASN A 348 -23.83 26.75 -11.94
C ASN A 348 -24.90 25.70 -11.54
N LEU A 349 -25.42 24.82 -12.38
CA LEU A 349 -26.37 23.76 -11.99
C LEU A 349 -25.72 22.43 -11.69
N GLY A 350 -24.43 22.25 -11.97
CA GLY A 350 -23.67 21.03 -11.74
C GLY A 350 -22.62 21.07 -10.61
N ALA A 351 -22.38 22.22 -10.02
CA ALA A 351 -21.30 22.42 -9.05
C ALA A 351 -21.53 21.76 -7.68
N GLY A 352 -22.68 21.15 -7.47
CA GLY A 352 -23.03 20.44 -6.22
C GLY A 352 -22.97 18.92 -6.30
N LEU A 353 -22.83 18.33 -7.49
CA LEU A 353 -22.99 16.88 -7.69
C LEU A 353 -21.76 16.14 -8.23
N ALA A 354 -20.69 16.85 -8.57
CA ALA A 354 -19.53 16.16 -9.14
C ALA A 354 -18.21 16.82 -8.75
N GLY A 355 -17.45 16.14 -7.94
CA GLY A 355 -16.01 16.22 -8.11
C GLY A 355 -15.68 15.71 -9.51
N ASP A 356 -14.99 16.50 -10.32
CA ASP A 356 -14.22 16.17 -11.55
C ASP A 356 -14.81 15.18 -12.58
N THR A 357 -16.14 15.03 -12.70
CA THR A 357 -16.72 14.12 -13.70
C THR A 357 -17.26 14.91 -14.90
N GLU A 358 -16.60 14.77 -16.04
CA GLU A 358 -17.15 15.22 -17.33
C GLU A 358 -18.57 14.65 -17.52
N LEU A 359 -19.54 15.52 -17.76
CA LEU A 359 -20.93 15.12 -17.95
C LEU A 359 -21.14 14.63 -19.39
N TYR A 360 -21.41 13.34 -19.55
CA TYR A 360 -21.76 12.74 -20.83
C TYR A 360 -23.28 12.55 -20.93
N PRO A 361 -23.85 12.47 -22.15
CA PRO A 361 -25.27 12.19 -22.34
C PRO A 361 -25.65 10.73 -22.00
N TYR A 362 -24.70 9.91 -21.64
CA TYR A 362 -24.85 8.55 -21.13
C TYR A 362 -24.17 8.41 -19.76
N VAL A 363 -24.54 7.41 -18.99
CA VAL A 363 -23.88 7.14 -17.70
C VAL A 363 -22.56 6.42 -17.94
N SER A 364 -21.49 6.90 -17.31
CA SER A 364 -20.15 6.32 -17.43
C SER A 364 -19.41 6.40 -16.12
N LEU A 365 -18.91 5.25 -15.65
CA LEU A 365 -18.02 5.14 -14.50
C LEU A 365 -16.68 4.59 -14.95
N THR A 366 -15.60 5.18 -14.51
CA THR A 366 -14.25 4.74 -14.85
C THR A 366 -13.73 3.77 -13.80
N LEU A 367 -13.20 2.64 -14.22
CA LEU A 367 -12.54 1.64 -13.39
C LEU A 367 -11.10 1.46 -13.89
N SER A 368 -10.12 1.75 -13.04
CA SER A 368 -8.71 1.48 -13.31
C SER A 368 -8.28 0.16 -12.66
N THR A 369 -7.67 -0.73 -13.45
CA THR A 369 -7.05 -1.96 -12.92
C THR A 369 -5.55 -1.80 -12.70
N ASP A 370 -4.93 -0.81 -13.35
CA ASP A 370 -3.55 -0.41 -13.14
C ASP A 370 -3.51 0.81 -12.21
N TYR A 371 -3.16 0.57 -10.99
CA TYR A 371 -2.76 1.64 -10.11
C TYR A 371 -1.24 1.67 -10.11
N SER A 372 -0.66 2.66 -10.79
CA SER A 372 0.75 3.00 -10.62
C SER A 372 1.00 3.32 -9.15
N ALA A 373 2.00 2.64 -8.60
CA ALA A 373 2.47 2.86 -7.24
C ALA A 373 2.96 4.30 -7.05
#